data_1a6b0717a5886b5717d24c4b8639ed29
#
_entry.id   1a6b0717a5886b5717d24c4b8639ed29
#
_cell.length_a   1.000
_cell.length_b   1.000
_cell.length_c   1.000
_cell.angle_alpha   90.00
_cell.angle_beta   90.00
_cell.angle_gamma   90.00
#
_symmetry.space_group_name_H-M   'P 1'
#
loop_
_entity.id
_entity.type
_entity.pdbx_description
1 polymer ?
#
loop_
_entity_poly.entity_id
_entity_poly.type
_entity_poly.pdbx_seq_one_letter_code
_entity_poly.pdbx_strand_id
1 'polypeptide(L)'
;NGEIVSTKSRKKSENRKWFAKKGDLTNGKKLIILINYGSASASEIVAGALKDHKRAILIGENSYGKGSVQSIIPLKNDGAIRLTVAKYYLP
;
A
#
# COMPACT_ATOMS: atom_id res chain seq x y z
N ASN A 1 6.92 1.20 -14.72
CA ASN A 1 6.81 -0.22 -15.13
C ASN A 1 7.19 -1.21 -14.03
N GLY A 2 7.29 -0.80 -12.81
CA GLY A 2 7.65 -1.68 -11.71
C GLY A 2 6.46 -2.16 -10.91
N GLU A 3 6.73 -3.09 -10.00
CA GLU A 3 5.76 -3.54 -9.03
C GLU A 3 5.44 -2.41 -8.05
N ILE A 4 4.17 -2.20 -7.77
CA ILE A 4 3.71 -1.20 -6.81
C ILE A 4 3.57 -1.83 -5.43
N VAL A 5 2.82 -2.92 -5.35
CA VAL A 5 2.51 -3.59 -4.10
C VAL A 5 2.08 -5.03 -4.40
N SER A 6 2.31 -5.89 -3.45
CA SER A 6 1.76 -7.25 -3.49
C SER A 6 1.03 -7.55 -2.19
N THR A 7 0.12 -8.51 -2.25
CA THR A 7 -0.55 -9.04 -1.06
C THR A 7 -0.29 -10.53 -0.98
N LYS A 8 -0.12 -11.01 0.25
CA LYS A 8 0.03 -12.43 0.52
C LYS A 8 -0.96 -12.83 1.61
N SER A 9 -1.69 -13.90 1.36
CA SER A 9 -2.63 -14.47 2.30
C SER A 9 -2.26 -15.93 2.59
N ARG A 10 -3.02 -16.55 3.48
CA ARG A 10 -2.85 -17.98 3.77
C ARG A 10 -3.01 -18.86 2.53
N LYS A 11 -3.97 -18.49 1.67
CA LYS A 11 -4.18 -19.20 0.40
C LYS A 11 -3.33 -18.54 -0.67
N LYS A 12 -2.33 -19.24 -1.17
CA LYS A 12 -1.45 -18.72 -2.23
C LYS A 12 -2.22 -18.30 -3.48
N SER A 13 -3.35 -18.93 -3.77
CA SER A 13 -4.21 -18.58 -4.90
C SER A 13 -4.82 -17.18 -4.78
N GLU A 14 -4.84 -16.59 -3.59
CA GLU A 14 -5.36 -15.25 -3.35
C GLU A 14 -4.25 -14.19 -3.30
N ASN A 15 -3.00 -14.60 -3.52
CA ASN A 15 -1.90 -13.65 -3.60
C ASN A 15 -2.02 -12.83 -4.88
N ARG A 16 -1.77 -11.53 -4.77
CA ARG A 16 -1.91 -10.60 -5.91
C ARG A 16 -0.72 -9.65 -5.96
N LYS A 17 -0.47 -9.18 -7.18
CA LYS A 17 0.55 -8.14 -7.44
C LYS A 17 -0.07 -7.07 -8.32
N TRP A 18 0.32 -5.85 -8.06
CA TRP A 18 -0.09 -4.70 -8.87
C TRP A 18 1.15 -4.02 -9.44
N PHE A 19 1.09 -3.74 -10.72
CA PHE A 19 2.19 -3.13 -11.46
C PHE A 19 1.79 -1.77 -12.01
N ALA A 20 2.77 -0.89 -12.14
CA ALA A 20 2.57 0.42 -12.72
C ALA A 20 2.28 0.30 -14.22
N LYS A 21 1.41 1.16 -14.72
CA LYS A 21 1.20 1.34 -16.15
C LYS A 21 2.19 2.36 -16.68
N LYS A 22 2.43 2.31 -18.00
CA LYS A 22 3.27 3.32 -18.67
C LYS A 22 2.69 4.71 -18.51
N GLY A 23 3.55 5.68 -18.37
CA GLY A 23 3.21 7.08 -18.28
C GLY A 23 3.63 7.70 -16.98
N ASP A 24 3.95 8.97 -17.03
CA ASP A 24 4.33 9.75 -15.86
C ASP A 24 3.68 11.12 -15.98
N LEU A 25 2.66 11.35 -15.17
CA LEU A 25 1.93 12.61 -15.15
C LEU A 25 2.81 13.79 -14.75
N THR A 26 3.92 13.54 -14.10
CA THR A 26 4.86 14.59 -13.68
C THR A 26 5.92 14.89 -14.73
N ASN A 27 5.94 14.17 -15.84
CA ASN A 27 6.94 14.32 -16.91
C ASN A 27 8.38 14.23 -16.41
N GLY A 28 8.65 13.32 -15.48
CA GLY A 28 9.98 13.10 -14.94
C GLY A 28 10.43 14.12 -13.90
N LYS A 29 9.56 15.03 -13.48
CA LYS A 29 9.91 16.01 -12.46
C LYS A 29 10.21 15.34 -11.13
N LYS A 30 11.03 15.99 -10.31
CA LYS A 30 11.36 15.48 -8.98
C LYS A 30 10.12 15.44 -8.11
N LEU A 31 9.96 14.36 -7.35
CA LEU A 31 8.86 14.18 -6.42
C LEU A 31 9.38 14.13 -4.99
N ILE A 32 8.74 14.86 -4.12
CA ILE A 32 8.98 14.81 -2.68
C ILE A 32 7.65 14.47 -2.02
N ILE A 33 7.66 13.46 -1.17
CA ILE A 33 6.46 13.02 -0.45
C ILE A 33 6.65 13.27 1.03
N LEU A 34 5.72 14.00 1.62
CA LEU A 34 5.71 14.26 3.05
C LEU A 34 4.88 13.19 3.76
N ILE A 35 5.46 12.58 4.76
CA ILE A 35 4.80 11.56 5.58
C ILE A 35 4.97 11.86 7.06
N ASN A 36 4.04 11.35 7.85
CA ASN A 36 4.15 11.41 9.30
C ASN A 36 3.46 10.17 9.91
N TYR A 37 3.36 10.14 11.23
CA TYR A 37 2.74 9.01 11.93
C TYR A 37 1.29 8.75 11.53
N GLY A 38 0.57 9.78 11.04
CA GLY A 38 -0.79 9.63 10.55
C GLY A 38 -0.89 9.01 9.15
N SER A 39 0.23 8.90 8.45
CA SER A 39 0.24 8.30 7.11
C SER A 39 0.18 6.77 7.23
N ALA A 40 -0.91 6.20 6.75
CA ALA A 40 -1.15 4.76 6.92
C ALA A 40 -1.76 4.13 5.68
N SER A 41 -1.69 2.81 5.59
CA SER A 41 -2.35 1.98 4.59
C SER A 41 -2.03 2.42 3.16
N ALA A 42 -3.01 2.89 2.37
CA ALA A 42 -2.80 3.30 0.98
C ALA A 42 -1.73 4.38 0.83
N SER A 43 -1.66 5.31 1.77
CA SER A 43 -0.61 6.35 1.78
C SER A 43 0.78 5.73 1.87
N GLU A 44 0.93 4.69 2.67
CA GLU A 44 2.20 3.99 2.80
C GLU A 44 2.54 3.17 1.56
N ILE A 45 1.54 2.61 0.88
CA ILE A 45 1.74 1.90 -0.38
C ILE A 45 2.30 2.85 -1.45
N VAL A 46 1.66 4.01 -1.62
CA VAL A 46 2.10 5.01 -2.61
C VAL A 46 3.51 5.50 -2.29
N ALA A 47 3.73 5.92 -1.05
CA ALA A 47 5.03 6.45 -0.63
C ALA A 47 6.13 5.40 -0.75
N GLY A 48 5.87 4.18 -0.29
CA GLY A 48 6.85 3.11 -0.29
C GLY A 48 7.21 2.65 -1.71
N ALA A 49 6.22 2.51 -2.58
CA ALA A 49 6.47 2.11 -3.97
C ALA A 49 7.34 3.13 -4.69
N LEU A 50 7.02 4.41 -4.56
CA LEU A 50 7.79 5.47 -5.20
C LEU A 50 9.21 5.58 -4.63
N LYS A 51 9.37 5.37 -3.33
CA LYS A 51 10.67 5.34 -2.69
C LYS A 51 11.51 4.16 -3.17
N ASP A 52 10.93 2.96 -3.15
CA ASP A 52 11.65 1.73 -3.49
C ASP A 52 12.11 1.71 -4.95
N HIS A 53 11.35 2.34 -5.84
CA HIS A 53 11.76 2.53 -7.23
C HIS A 53 12.62 3.78 -7.44
N LYS A 54 13.05 4.43 -6.37
CA LYS A 54 13.88 5.63 -6.40
C LYS A 54 13.27 6.77 -7.22
N ARG A 55 11.93 6.82 -7.25
CA ARG A 55 11.20 7.85 -8.02
C ARG A 55 10.88 9.08 -7.18
N ALA A 56 10.84 8.93 -5.86
CA ALA A 56 10.52 10.02 -4.94
C ALA A 56 11.41 9.99 -3.70
N ILE A 57 11.54 11.13 -3.06
CA ILE A 57 12.21 11.28 -1.77
C ILE A 57 11.14 11.46 -0.71
N LEU A 58 11.24 10.71 0.38
CA LEU A 58 10.31 10.81 1.50
C LEU A 58 10.93 11.68 2.58
N ILE A 59 10.15 12.64 3.06
CA ILE A 59 10.55 13.57 4.13
C ILE A 59 9.48 13.57 5.20
N GLY A 60 9.92 13.63 6.45
CA GLY A 60 9.02 13.71 7.59
C GLY A 60 9.37 12.69 8.66
N GLU A 61 8.34 12.18 9.31
CA GLU A 61 8.46 11.21 10.39
C GLU A 61 8.08 9.82 9.91
N ASN A 62 8.36 8.80 10.70
CA ASN A 62 7.94 7.44 10.40
C ASN A 62 6.43 7.38 10.23
N SER A 63 5.99 6.65 9.22
CA SER A 63 4.57 6.41 8.99
C SER A 63 4.00 5.42 10.03
N TYR A 64 2.69 5.21 9.96
CA TYR A 64 1.97 4.39 10.94
C TYR A 64 2.45 2.93 10.96
N GLY A 65 2.73 2.37 9.79
CA GLY A 65 3.20 0.98 9.71
C GLY A 65 2.07 -0.03 9.59
N LYS A 66 0.96 0.33 8.95
CA LYS A 66 -0.15 -0.60 8.75
C LYS A 66 0.02 -1.38 7.46
N GLY A 67 0.42 -2.64 7.57
CA GLY A 67 0.62 -3.54 6.43
C GLY A 67 -0.44 -4.62 6.26
N SER A 68 -1.60 -4.51 6.87
CA SER A 68 -2.64 -5.53 6.82
C SER A 68 -3.79 -5.16 5.91
N VAL A 69 -4.33 -6.17 5.21
CA VAL A 69 -5.58 -6.07 4.45
C VAL A 69 -6.68 -6.66 5.29
N GLN A 70 -7.75 -5.92 5.49
CA GLN A 70 -8.87 -6.36 6.30
C GLN A 70 -10.13 -6.48 5.46
N SER A 71 -10.92 -7.51 5.74
CA SER A 71 -12.27 -7.66 5.23
C SER A 71 -13.28 -7.42 6.33
N ILE A 72 -14.38 -6.78 5.97
CA ILE A 72 -15.50 -6.59 6.87
C ILE A 72 -16.58 -7.59 6.47
N ILE A 73 -16.94 -8.47 7.41
CA ILE A 73 -17.94 -9.49 7.18
C ILE A 73 -19.19 -9.08 7.96
N PRO A 74 -20.29 -8.71 7.25
CA PRO A 74 -21.53 -8.35 7.96
C PRO A 74 -22.15 -9.56 8.64
N LEU A 75 -22.73 -9.34 9.81
CA LEU A 75 -23.45 -10.35 10.58
C LEU A 75 -24.95 -10.10 10.49
N LYS A 76 -25.74 -11.13 10.78
CA LYS A 76 -27.21 -11.05 10.71
C LYS A 76 -27.82 -10.03 11.67
N ASN A 77 -27.09 -9.61 12.69
CA ASN A 77 -27.59 -8.72 13.77
C ASN A 77 -27.11 -7.28 13.62
N ASP A 78 -26.95 -6.77 12.40
CA ASP A 78 -26.41 -5.44 12.13
C ASP A 78 -24.99 -5.21 12.64
N GLY A 79 -24.32 -6.25 13.15
CA GLY A 79 -22.93 -6.22 13.50
C GLY A 79 -22.04 -6.57 12.32
N ALA A 80 -20.74 -6.47 12.51
CA ALA A 80 -19.76 -6.89 11.53
C ALA A 80 -18.49 -7.39 12.21
N ILE A 81 -17.79 -8.28 11.52
CA ILE A 81 -16.48 -8.76 11.94
C ILE A 81 -15.43 -8.19 10.99
N ARG A 82 -14.37 -7.62 11.57
CA ARG A 82 -13.21 -7.15 10.82
C ARG A 82 -12.12 -8.19 10.96
N LEU A 83 -11.73 -8.80 9.85
CA LEU A 83 -10.70 -9.82 9.82
C LEU A 83 -9.53 -9.39 8.95
N THR A 84 -8.31 -9.65 9.45
CA THR A 84 -7.12 -9.50 8.64
C THR A 84 -6.99 -10.74 7.74
N VAL A 85 -7.05 -10.55 6.44
CA VAL A 85 -7.06 -11.64 5.46
C VAL A 85 -5.77 -11.73 4.66
N ALA A 86 -4.96 -10.68 4.64
CA ALA A 86 -3.70 -10.65 3.92
C ALA A 86 -2.77 -9.58 4.48
N LYS A 87 -1.54 -9.57 3.99
CA LYS A 87 -0.57 -8.53 4.29
C LYS A 87 -0.07 -7.89 2.99
N TYR A 88 0.23 -6.60 3.05
CA TYR A 88 0.87 -5.87 1.97
C TYR A 88 2.38 -6.06 2.01
N TYR A 89 2.98 -6.11 0.84
CA TYR A 89 4.42 -6.11 0.67
C TYR A 89 4.80 -5.07 -0.38
N LEU A 90 5.78 -4.23 -0.04
CA LEU A 90 6.36 -3.29 -0.98
C LEU A 90 7.38 -3.99 -1.89
N PRO A 91 7.72 -3.38 -3.01
CA PRO A 91 8.68 -3.98 -3.95
C PRO A 91 10.02 -4.36 -3.35
#